data_1445702a1bdb6ecea32df157e00e10c6
#
_entry.id   1445702a1bdb6ecea32df157e00e10c6
#
_cell.length_a   1.000
_cell.length_b   1.000
_cell.length_c   1.000
_cell.angle_alpha   90.00
_cell.angle_beta   90.00
_cell.angle_gamma   90.00
#
_symmetry.space_group_name_H-M   'P 1'
#
loop_
_entity.id
_entity.type
_entity.pdbx_description
1 polymer ?
#
loop_
_entity_poly.entity_id
_entity_poly.type
_entity_poly.pdbx_seq_one_letter_code
_entity_poly.pdbx_strand_id
1 'polypeptide(L)'
;MRHKLLVANRGEIACRIIRAAKTLCVPTVAVYSDADEAAPHVSMADQAVRLGPARAQESYLNQDAVFDSARQTGATLVHPGYGFLAENAGFAARCAREGLVFVGPKPDTVAAMGDKHRARTLAIDAGVPVLPGTSKLPGDAAAISGAADAIGYPLLVKAAAGGGGIGMRLVEHAGGLQAAVTATSGLAQRAFGDGAVYCEKYVRRARHVEVQVFGFGDGRAVHLFDRDCSVQRRHQKVIEEAVAPGLDEGTRNEMCRVSVDLARSCNYDGAGTIEFLYDEESKGFFFLEMNTRIQVEHGVTELVTGVDLVAAQLEHAMGRDVSRTLSQDAIRCSGHAIEARIYAEDPARRYMPCPGTISRLELPQGPGLRIDTGFRSGSVVTTFYDPMVMKIMAYAGSRIEAIDRLQGALQKLEIVGITTNIKLLQAVLSHPAFRAAKLSTDFLVTHQDELLSPAGQTVLA
;
A
#
# COMPACT_ATOMS: atom_id res chain seq x y z
N MET A 1 17.15 15.92 23.69
CA MET A 1 15.81 16.57 23.72
C MET A 1 14.75 15.50 23.96
N ARG A 2 13.68 15.81 24.70
CA ARG A 2 12.55 14.89 24.80
C ARG A 2 11.74 15.06 23.51
N HIS A 3 11.67 14.02 22.69
CA HIS A 3 10.84 14.02 21.48
C HIS A 3 9.36 13.91 21.85
N LYS A 4 8.50 14.54 21.04
CA LYS A 4 7.04 14.39 21.06
C LYS A 4 6.56 14.20 19.63
N LEU A 5 5.76 13.17 19.40
CA LEU A 5 5.29 12.74 18.09
C LEU A 5 3.88 13.26 17.81
N LEU A 6 3.71 14.00 16.72
CA LEU A 6 2.41 14.27 16.12
C LEU A 6 2.12 13.20 15.06
N VAL A 7 0.97 12.53 15.18
CA VAL A 7 0.50 11.54 14.22
C VAL A 7 -0.43 12.21 13.23
N ALA A 8 0.09 12.55 12.04
CA ALA A 8 -0.65 13.27 11.00
C ALA A 8 -1.49 12.30 10.15
N ASN A 9 -2.29 11.48 10.80
CA ASN A 9 -3.15 10.48 10.17
C ASN A 9 -4.31 10.08 11.10
N ARG A 10 -5.16 9.14 10.66
CA ARG A 10 -6.35 8.65 11.34
C ARG A 10 -6.46 7.12 11.27
N GLY A 11 -7.50 6.59 11.89
CA GLY A 11 -7.89 5.19 11.72
C GLY A 11 -6.87 4.20 12.30
N GLU A 12 -6.74 3.05 11.68
CA GLU A 12 -5.90 1.96 12.20
C GLU A 12 -4.41 2.34 12.24
N ILE A 13 -3.92 3.08 11.22
CA ILE A 13 -2.51 3.46 11.17
C ILE A 13 -2.14 4.48 12.24
N ALA A 14 -3.04 5.40 12.58
CA ALA A 14 -2.82 6.31 13.70
C ALA A 14 -2.75 5.52 15.02
N CYS A 15 -3.66 4.57 15.23
CA CYS A 15 -3.60 3.67 16.39
C CYS A 15 -2.30 2.85 16.42
N ARG A 16 -1.84 2.35 15.27
CA ARG A 16 -0.59 1.57 15.13
C ARG A 16 0.63 2.41 15.51
N ILE A 17 0.72 3.63 14.98
CA ILE A 17 1.83 4.55 15.26
C ILE A 17 1.85 4.94 16.74
N ILE A 18 0.69 5.26 17.34
CA ILE A 18 0.58 5.59 18.75
C ILE A 18 1.05 4.42 19.63
N ARG A 19 0.67 3.17 19.27
CA ARG A 19 1.16 1.98 20.01
C ARG A 19 2.68 1.87 19.94
N ALA A 20 3.29 2.01 18.76
CA ALA A 20 4.74 1.97 18.61
C ALA A 20 5.44 3.09 19.40
N ALA A 21 4.92 4.31 19.35
CA ALA A 21 5.47 5.43 20.12
C ALA A 21 5.41 5.17 21.62
N LYS A 22 4.32 4.56 22.12
CA LYS A 22 4.19 4.20 23.55
C LYS A 22 5.21 3.15 23.98
N THR A 23 5.51 2.15 23.16
CA THR A 23 6.57 1.16 23.51
C THR A 23 7.95 1.80 23.59
N LEU A 24 8.16 2.90 22.86
CA LEU A 24 9.40 3.69 22.88
C LEU A 24 9.39 4.81 23.95
N CYS A 25 8.33 4.92 24.74
CA CYS A 25 8.12 5.98 25.72
C CYS A 25 8.15 7.40 25.09
N VAL A 26 7.66 7.55 23.87
CA VAL A 26 7.54 8.83 23.15
C VAL A 26 6.13 9.37 23.33
N PRO A 27 5.94 10.56 23.93
CA PRO A 27 4.63 11.19 24.05
C PRO A 27 4.02 11.49 22.68
N THR A 28 2.70 11.33 22.58
CA THR A 28 1.96 11.35 21.31
C THR A 28 0.91 12.45 21.28
N VAL A 29 0.73 13.03 20.09
CA VAL A 29 -0.36 13.94 19.76
C VAL A 29 -1.14 13.34 18.61
N ALA A 30 -2.42 13.02 18.81
CA ALA A 30 -3.33 12.70 17.72
C ALA A 30 -3.93 13.98 17.14
N VAL A 31 -4.16 13.97 15.83
CA VAL A 31 -5.00 15.00 15.20
C VAL A 31 -6.29 14.35 14.70
N TYR A 32 -7.39 15.11 14.68
CA TYR A 32 -8.68 14.57 14.26
C TYR A 32 -9.57 15.61 13.60
N SER A 33 -10.42 15.16 12.66
CA SER A 33 -11.53 15.92 12.11
C SER A 33 -12.79 15.70 12.94
N ASP A 34 -13.83 16.51 12.71
CA ASP A 34 -15.12 16.35 13.39
C ASP A 34 -15.72 14.94 13.24
N ALA A 35 -15.47 14.28 12.09
CA ALA A 35 -15.95 12.92 11.86
C ALA A 35 -15.23 11.86 12.70
N ASP A 36 -14.06 12.17 13.22
CA ASP A 36 -13.21 11.25 13.98
C ASP A 36 -13.09 11.61 15.48
N GLU A 37 -13.86 12.58 15.98
CA GLU A 37 -13.78 13.03 17.38
C GLU A 37 -13.86 11.88 18.41
N ALA A 38 -14.70 10.89 18.14
CA ALA A 38 -14.87 9.71 18.98
C ALA A 38 -13.98 8.51 18.57
N ALA A 39 -13.10 8.67 17.56
CA ALA A 39 -12.29 7.57 17.06
C ALA A 39 -11.22 7.10 18.08
N PRO A 40 -10.88 5.80 18.09
CA PRO A 40 -9.95 5.23 19.07
C PRO A 40 -8.60 5.95 19.19
N HIS A 41 -7.99 6.37 18.07
CA HIS A 41 -6.68 7.03 18.08
C HIS A 41 -6.68 8.34 18.88
N VAL A 42 -7.83 9.04 18.94
CA VAL A 42 -7.98 10.30 19.69
C VAL A 42 -7.81 10.05 21.20
N SER A 43 -8.47 9.01 21.71
CA SER A 43 -8.38 8.65 23.14
C SER A 43 -7.12 7.85 23.51
N MET A 44 -6.42 7.28 22.51
CA MET A 44 -5.18 6.54 22.73
C MET A 44 -3.96 7.45 22.89
N ALA A 45 -3.95 8.62 22.29
CA ALA A 45 -2.83 9.56 22.36
C ALA A 45 -2.80 10.30 23.71
N ASP A 46 -1.63 10.84 24.09
CA ASP A 46 -1.47 11.64 25.32
C ASP A 46 -2.14 13.01 25.21
N GLN A 47 -2.21 13.53 23.98
CA GLN A 47 -2.90 14.78 23.62
C GLN A 47 -3.64 14.58 22.29
N ALA A 48 -4.72 15.35 22.09
CA ALA A 48 -5.44 15.35 20.81
C ALA A 48 -5.81 16.77 20.42
N VAL A 49 -5.72 17.08 19.12
CA VAL A 49 -6.02 18.40 18.55
C VAL A 49 -6.98 18.26 17.39
N ARG A 50 -8.07 19.04 17.43
CA ARG A 50 -9.03 19.11 16.33
C ARG A 50 -8.43 19.88 15.15
N LEU A 51 -8.46 19.30 13.94
CA LEU A 51 -7.98 19.95 12.71
C LEU A 51 -9.07 20.82 12.04
N GLY A 52 -10.32 20.36 12.05
CA GLY A 52 -11.40 21.04 11.35
C GLY A 52 -12.55 20.11 10.97
N PRO A 53 -13.38 20.53 9.97
CA PRO A 53 -14.50 19.75 9.47
C PRO A 53 -14.12 18.37 8.92
N ALA A 54 -15.14 17.55 8.62
CA ALA A 54 -14.96 16.16 8.19
C ALA A 54 -14.22 16.00 6.85
N ARG A 55 -14.33 16.96 5.93
CA ARG A 55 -13.66 16.87 4.63
C ARG A 55 -12.14 16.87 4.78
N ALA A 56 -11.47 15.94 4.08
CA ALA A 56 -10.02 15.79 4.18
C ALA A 56 -9.26 17.07 3.83
N GLN A 57 -9.71 17.83 2.82
CA GLN A 57 -9.11 19.12 2.42
C GLN A 57 -9.16 20.18 3.52
N GLU A 58 -10.16 20.10 4.40
CA GLU A 58 -10.39 21.05 5.49
C GLU A 58 -9.78 20.57 6.82
N SER A 59 -9.23 19.34 6.83
CA SER A 59 -8.66 18.68 8.01
C SER A 59 -7.31 18.01 7.73
N TYR A 60 -7.27 16.71 7.43
CA TYR A 60 -6.03 15.93 7.28
C TYR A 60 -5.12 16.34 6.13
N LEU A 61 -5.64 17.01 5.10
CA LEU A 61 -4.87 17.62 4.00
C LEU A 61 -4.58 19.11 4.23
N ASN A 62 -5.13 19.73 5.27
CA ASN A 62 -4.85 21.10 5.64
C ASN A 62 -3.53 21.18 6.40
N GLN A 63 -2.45 21.45 5.66
CA GLN A 63 -1.12 21.54 6.23
C GLN A 63 -1.01 22.57 7.33
N ASP A 64 -1.66 23.74 7.21
CA ASP A 64 -1.60 24.81 8.21
C ASP A 64 -2.16 24.31 9.55
N ALA A 65 -3.31 23.64 9.54
CA ALA A 65 -3.90 23.06 10.75
C ALA A 65 -2.98 22.02 11.40
N VAL A 66 -2.28 21.21 10.60
CA VAL A 66 -1.31 20.21 11.10
C VAL A 66 -0.11 20.91 11.76
N PHE A 67 0.46 21.96 11.14
CA PHE A 67 1.58 22.71 11.70
C PHE A 67 1.18 23.54 12.92
N ASP A 68 -0.02 24.12 12.95
CA ASP A 68 -0.55 24.78 14.12
C ASP A 68 -0.70 23.83 15.31
N SER A 69 -1.18 22.61 15.04
CA SER A 69 -1.27 21.56 16.05
C SER A 69 0.11 21.15 16.60
N ALA A 70 1.13 21.08 15.73
CA ALA A 70 2.50 20.78 16.14
C ALA A 70 3.07 21.90 17.03
N ARG A 71 2.89 23.17 16.64
CA ARG A 71 3.32 24.35 17.43
C ARG A 71 2.61 24.41 18.79
N GLN A 72 1.29 24.25 18.80
CA GLN A 72 0.47 24.30 20.02
C GLN A 72 0.89 23.24 21.05
N THR A 73 1.27 22.06 20.58
CA THR A 73 1.58 20.92 21.44
C THR A 73 3.07 20.75 21.73
N GLY A 74 3.93 21.50 21.01
CA GLY A 74 5.38 21.37 21.09
C GLY A 74 5.87 20.02 20.53
N ALA A 75 5.18 19.47 19.51
CA ALA A 75 5.65 18.28 18.81
C ALA A 75 6.96 18.58 18.07
N THR A 76 7.86 17.59 18.03
CA THR A 76 9.17 17.68 17.37
C THR A 76 9.32 16.69 16.23
N LEU A 77 8.44 15.68 16.18
CA LEU A 77 8.37 14.65 15.15
C LEU A 77 6.97 14.65 14.53
N VAL A 78 6.87 14.36 13.24
CA VAL A 78 5.60 14.16 12.54
C VAL A 78 5.66 12.85 11.77
N HIS A 79 4.75 11.92 12.10
CA HIS A 79 4.59 10.68 11.34
C HIS A 79 3.34 10.77 10.47
N PRO A 80 3.48 10.73 9.14
CA PRO A 80 2.35 10.89 8.23
C PRO A 80 1.54 9.59 8.01
N GLY A 81 2.04 8.43 8.44
CA GLY A 81 1.47 7.12 8.13
C GLY A 81 1.49 6.83 6.64
N TYR A 82 0.34 6.51 6.07
CA TYR A 82 0.12 6.35 4.62
C TYR A 82 -1.11 7.16 4.17
N GLY A 83 -1.22 7.45 2.85
CA GLY A 83 -2.25 8.34 2.31
C GLY A 83 -2.06 9.78 2.76
N PHE A 84 -3.08 10.63 2.59
CA PHE A 84 -3.06 12.06 2.94
C PHE A 84 -1.75 12.77 2.55
N LEU A 85 -0.95 13.18 3.54
CA LEU A 85 0.28 13.95 3.35
C LEU A 85 1.55 13.08 3.29
N ALA A 86 1.43 11.75 3.38
CA ALA A 86 2.58 10.85 3.50
C ALA A 86 3.55 10.91 2.31
N GLU A 87 3.04 11.15 1.09
CA GLU A 87 3.83 11.26 -0.14
C GLU A 87 3.83 12.69 -0.70
N ASN A 88 3.58 13.68 0.16
CA ASN A 88 3.61 15.09 -0.21
C ASN A 88 4.99 15.69 0.06
N ALA A 89 5.79 15.86 -1.00
CA ALA A 89 7.14 16.43 -0.92
C ALA A 89 7.15 17.86 -0.34
N GLY A 90 6.12 18.66 -0.64
CA GLY A 90 5.97 20.03 -0.09
C GLY A 90 5.74 20.03 1.41
N PHE A 91 4.95 19.07 1.92
CA PHE A 91 4.73 18.87 3.35
C PHE A 91 6.03 18.45 4.06
N ALA A 92 6.74 17.46 3.52
CA ALA A 92 8.03 17.02 4.06
C ALA A 92 9.06 18.16 4.09
N ALA A 93 9.13 18.97 3.03
CA ALA A 93 10.01 20.14 2.98
C ALA A 93 9.61 21.21 4.00
N ARG A 94 8.31 21.41 4.21
CA ARG A 94 7.81 22.35 5.20
C ARG A 94 8.12 21.90 6.63
N CYS A 95 8.05 20.59 6.94
CA CYS A 95 8.47 20.06 8.23
C CYS A 95 9.89 20.50 8.58
N ALA A 96 10.84 20.34 7.66
CA ALA A 96 12.23 20.74 7.88
C ALA A 96 12.36 22.25 8.12
N ARG A 97 11.65 23.09 7.36
CA ARG A 97 11.66 24.56 7.54
C ARG A 97 11.07 25.00 8.88
N GLU A 98 10.08 24.28 9.40
CA GLU A 98 9.44 24.58 10.69
C GLU A 98 10.12 23.86 11.88
N GLY A 99 11.27 23.21 11.65
CA GLY A 99 12.04 22.54 12.71
C GLY A 99 11.43 21.24 13.21
N LEU A 100 10.55 20.61 12.42
CA LEU A 100 9.97 19.29 12.68
C LEU A 100 10.73 18.21 11.94
N VAL A 101 10.96 17.08 12.57
CA VAL A 101 11.48 15.89 11.89
C VAL A 101 10.32 15.14 11.24
N PHE A 102 10.34 15.04 9.93
CA PHE A 102 9.41 14.21 9.17
C PHE A 102 9.86 12.75 9.27
N VAL A 103 8.98 11.86 9.74
CA VAL A 103 9.27 10.42 9.83
C VAL A 103 9.02 9.80 8.46
N GLY A 104 10.04 9.76 7.66
CA GLY A 104 10.01 9.32 6.26
C GLY A 104 11.19 9.89 5.46
N PRO A 105 11.24 9.63 4.14
CA PRO A 105 12.35 10.03 3.30
C PRO A 105 12.42 11.54 3.07
N LYS A 106 13.56 11.97 2.55
CA LYS A 106 13.82 13.38 2.23
C LYS A 106 12.85 13.89 1.15
N PRO A 107 12.49 15.19 1.19
CA PRO A 107 11.53 15.78 0.24
C PRO A 107 11.87 15.53 -1.23
N ASP A 108 13.16 15.60 -1.59
CA ASP A 108 13.62 15.38 -2.96
C ASP A 108 13.42 13.93 -3.41
N THR A 109 13.57 12.98 -2.50
CA THR A 109 13.30 11.55 -2.76
C THR A 109 11.81 11.31 -2.95
N VAL A 110 10.96 11.92 -2.09
CA VAL A 110 9.49 11.86 -2.26
C VAL A 110 9.08 12.45 -3.61
N ALA A 111 9.61 13.61 -3.98
CA ALA A 111 9.32 14.25 -5.26
C ALA A 111 9.80 13.41 -6.45
N ALA A 112 10.99 12.82 -6.36
CA ALA A 112 11.57 12.02 -7.43
C ALA A 112 10.79 10.72 -7.69
N MET A 113 10.40 10.03 -6.63
CA MET A 113 9.66 8.77 -6.72
C MET A 113 8.17 8.97 -7.00
N GLY A 114 7.59 10.12 -6.64
CA GLY A 114 6.23 10.50 -6.99
C GLY A 114 6.03 10.87 -8.47
N ASP A 115 7.10 11.23 -9.19
CA ASP A 115 7.09 11.42 -10.63
C ASP A 115 7.39 10.09 -11.35
N LYS A 116 6.40 9.53 -12.03
CA LYS A 116 6.51 8.21 -12.69
C LYS A 116 7.65 8.12 -13.70
N HIS A 117 7.91 9.20 -14.44
CA HIS A 117 8.98 9.21 -15.44
C HIS A 117 10.34 9.24 -14.75
N ARG A 118 10.50 10.10 -13.74
CA ARG A 118 11.73 10.23 -12.97
C ARG A 118 12.03 8.96 -12.16
N ALA A 119 11.02 8.38 -11.52
CA ALA A 119 11.14 7.12 -10.79
C ALA A 119 11.59 5.97 -11.71
N ARG A 120 10.99 5.87 -12.92
CA ARG A 120 11.39 4.90 -13.93
C ARG A 120 12.84 5.10 -14.39
N THR A 121 13.27 6.33 -14.61
CA THR A 121 14.67 6.64 -14.98
C THR A 121 15.62 6.21 -13.87
N LEU A 122 15.34 6.56 -12.62
CA LEU A 122 16.14 6.14 -11.47
C LEU A 122 16.19 4.62 -11.32
N ALA A 123 15.09 3.92 -11.59
CA ALA A 123 15.07 2.47 -11.59
C ALA A 123 15.99 1.88 -12.67
N ILE A 124 15.94 2.41 -13.90
CA ILE A 124 16.84 1.99 -15.00
C ILE A 124 18.29 2.22 -14.63
N ASP A 125 18.62 3.41 -14.11
CA ASP A 125 19.99 3.79 -13.72
C ASP A 125 20.52 2.92 -12.59
N ALA A 126 19.64 2.43 -11.71
CA ALA A 126 19.97 1.48 -10.65
C ALA A 126 19.99 0.01 -11.12
N GLY A 127 19.74 -0.27 -12.40
CA GLY A 127 19.75 -1.61 -12.96
C GLY A 127 18.48 -2.42 -12.63
N VAL A 128 17.40 -1.75 -12.23
CA VAL A 128 16.10 -2.41 -11.98
C VAL A 128 15.38 -2.66 -13.31
N PRO A 129 14.94 -3.89 -13.61
CA PRO A 129 14.19 -4.17 -14.82
C PRO A 129 12.91 -3.34 -14.89
N VAL A 130 12.60 -2.78 -16.05
CA VAL A 130 11.38 -2.02 -16.33
C VAL A 130 10.64 -2.63 -17.51
N LEU A 131 9.31 -2.55 -17.51
CA LEU A 131 8.53 -3.04 -18.66
C LEU A 131 8.98 -2.32 -19.94
N PRO A 132 9.14 -3.03 -21.07
CA PRO A 132 9.31 -2.40 -22.35
C PRO A 132 8.19 -1.39 -22.61
N GLY A 133 8.55 -0.16 -22.93
CA GLY A 133 7.59 0.92 -23.13
C GLY A 133 8.19 2.07 -23.90
N THR A 134 7.32 2.93 -24.41
CA THR A 134 7.74 4.16 -25.10
C THR A 134 7.89 5.31 -24.11
N SER A 135 8.57 6.35 -24.51
CA SER A 135 8.34 7.71 -24.02
C SER A 135 6.94 8.20 -24.43
N LYS A 136 6.58 9.45 -24.11
CA LYS A 136 5.35 10.05 -24.66
C LYS A 136 5.32 9.84 -26.17
N LEU A 137 4.19 9.33 -26.68
CA LEU A 137 4.06 9.04 -28.10
C LEU A 137 4.08 10.35 -28.93
N PRO A 138 4.79 10.35 -30.05
CA PRO A 138 4.72 11.46 -30.99
C PRO A 138 3.30 11.58 -31.61
N GLY A 139 2.98 12.73 -32.19
CA GLY A 139 1.68 12.93 -32.83
C GLY A 139 1.53 12.24 -34.18
N ASP A 140 2.61 11.69 -34.75
CA ASP A 140 2.60 11.01 -36.05
C ASP A 140 2.27 9.52 -35.93
N ALA A 141 1.28 9.07 -36.74
CA ALA A 141 0.76 7.70 -36.69
C ALA A 141 1.81 6.64 -37.10
N ALA A 142 2.71 6.94 -38.02
CA ALA A 142 3.75 5.98 -38.41
C ALA A 142 4.79 5.78 -37.31
N ALA A 143 5.20 6.86 -36.64
CA ALA A 143 6.11 6.80 -35.51
C ALA A 143 5.47 6.08 -34.30
N ILE A 144 4.16 6.26 -34.07
CA ILE A 144 3.40 5.51 -33.05
C ILE A 144 3.42 4.01 -33.37
N SER A 145 3.14 3.62 -34.61
CA SER A 145 3.15 2.21 -35.03
C SER A 145 4.54 1.58 -34.84
N GLY A 146 5.58 2.24 -35.34
CA GLY A 146 6.96 1.74 -35.21
C GLY A 146 7.40 1.57 -33.76
N ALA A 147 7.04 2.50 -32.88
CA ALA A 147 7.33 2.40 -31.47
C ALA A 147 6.55 1.26 -30.78
N ALA A 148 5.29 1.04 -31.15
CA ALA A 148 4.48 -0.06 -30.65
C ALA A 148 4.97 -1.43 -31.14
N ASP A 149 5.38 -1.53 -32.40
CA ASP A 149 5.91 -2.75 -32.99
C ASP A 149 7.24 -3.17 -32.33
N ALA A 150 8.06 -2.21 -31.90
CA ALA A 150 9.29 -2.47 -31.17
C ALA A 150 9.04 -3.08 -29.77
N ILE A 151 7.91 -2.73 -29.13
CA ILE A 151 7.48 -3.32 -27.84
C ILE A 151 6.87 -4.71 -28.06
N GLY A 152 6.15 -4.88 -29.16
CA GLY A 152 5.37 -6.08 -29.50
C GLY A 152 4.04 -6.14 -28.74
N TYR A 153 3.07 -6.83 -29.37
CA TYR A 153 1.72 -7.02 -28.83
C TYR A 153 1.63 -8.28 -27.95
N PRO A 154 0.68 -8.32 -26.99
CA PRO A 154 -0.23 -7.24 -26.60
C PRO A 154 0.48 -6.13 -25.84
N LEU A 155 -0.08 -4.91 -25.90
CA LEU A 155 0.42 -3.75 -25.18
C LEU A 155 -0.74 -2.91 -24.59
N LEU A 156 -0.40 -2.06 -23.64
CA LEU A 156 -1.31 -1.07 -23.07
C LEU A 156 -0.98 0.32 -23.62
N VAL A 157 -2.00 1.04 -24.06
CA VAL A 157 -1.93 2.49 -24.26
C VAL A 157 -2.36 3.16 -22.97
N LYS A 158 -1.50 3.99 -22.38
CA LYS A 158 -1.71 4.64 -21.09
C LYS A 158 -1.64 6.16 -21.21
N ALA A 159 -2.47 6.87 -20.44
CA ALA A 159 -2.33 8.32 -20.27
C ALA A 159 -1.02 8.62 -19.49
N ALA A 160 -0.28 9.66 -19.94
CA ALA A 160 0.94 10.10 -19.27
C ALA A 160 0.64 10.80 -17.93
N ALA A 161 -0.50 11.50 -17.86
CA ALA A 161 -1.02 12.10 -16.64
C ALA A 161 -2.09 11.20 -16.01
N GLY A 162 -2.18 11.18 -14.67
CA GLY A 162 -3.19 10.43 -13.93
C GLY A 162 -2.69 9.11 -13.33
N GLY A 163 -3.59 8.40 -12.63
CA GLY A 163 -3.32 7.17 -11.90
C GLY A 163 -4.58 6.31 -11.70
N GLY A 164 -4.48 5.22 -10.92
CA GLY A 164 -5.62 4.38 -10.56
C GLY A 164 -6.28 3.63 -11.73
N GLY A 165 -5.54 3.38 -12.83
CA GLY A 165 -6.07 2.62 -13.97
C GLY A 165 -6.98 3.42 -14.92
N ILE A 166 -7.23 4.70 -14.66
CA ILE A 166 -8.03 5.55 -15.53
C ILE A 166 -7.20 5.93 -16.78
N GLY A 167 -7.75 5.69 -17.99
CA GLY A 167 -7.06 6.01 -19.24
C GLY A 167 -6.06 4.94 -19.66
N MET A 168 -6.35 3.67 -19.43
CA MET A 168 -5.61 2.53 -19.98
C MET A 168 -6.47 1.74 -20.98
N ARG A 169 -5.88 1.32 -22.09
CA ARG A 169 -6.53 0.46 -23.10
C ARG A 169 -5.59 -0.64 -23.56
N LEU A 170 -6.09 -1.87 -23.48
CA LEU A 170 -5.40 -3.04 -24.03
C LEU A 170 -5.53 -3.05 -25.57
N VAL A 171 -4.40 -3.32 -26.23
CA VAL A 171 -4.28 -3.47 -27.68
C VAL A 171 -3.67 -4.83 -27.96
N GLU A 172 -4.47 -5.74 -28.48
CA GLU A 172 -4.05 -7.13 -28.74
C GLU A 172 -3.21 -7.26 -30.03
N HIS A 173 -3.42 -6.38 -31.01
CA HIS A 173 -2.75 -6.39 -32.30
C HIS A 173 -2.69 -5.00 -32.93
N ALA A 174 -1.82 -4.78 -33.92
CA ALA A 174 -1.54 -3.48 -34.54
C ALA A 174 -2.79 -2.75 -35.04
N GLY A 175 -3.79 -3.47 -35.57
CA GLY A 175 -5.01 -2.87 -36.12
C GLY A 175 -5.86 -2.09 -35.10
N GLY A 176 -5.71 -2.36 -33.78
CA GLY A 176 -6.42 -1.67 -32.71
C GLY A 176 -5.70 -0.42 -32.18
N LEU A 177 -4.43 -0.22 -32.54
CA LEU A 177 -3.55 0.76 -31.89
C LEU A 177 -4.04 2.20 -32.04
N GLN A 178 -4.31 2.64 -33.29
CA GLN A 178 -4.70 4.03 -33.52
C GLN A 178 -6.00 4.42 -32.82
N ALA A 179 -6.98 3.51 -32.81
CA ALA A 179 -8.25 3.74 -32.11
C ALA A 179 -8.03 3.85 -30.59
N ALA A 180 -7.18 2.99 -30.03
CA ALA A 180 -6.83 3.03 -28.62
C ALA A 180 -6.09 4.32 -28.23
N VAL A 181 -5.12 4.76 -29.03
CA VAL A 181 -4.38 6.01 -28.83
C VAL A 181 -5.33 7.20 -28.84
N THR A 182 -6.16 7.34 -29.87
CA THR A 182 -7.12 8.46 -30.00
C THR A 182 -8.09 8.49 -28.81
N ALA A 183 -8.66 7.35 -28.44
CA ALA A 183 -9.64 7.28 -27.37
C ALA A 183 -9.00 7.55 -25.98
N THR A 184 -7.79 7.04 -25.75
CA THR A 184 -7.06 7.27 -24.49
C THR A 184 -6.61 8.71 -24.35
N SER A 185 -6.04 9.30 -25.43
CA SER A 185 -5.63 10.70 -25.46
C SER A 185 -6.81 11.64 -25.23
N GLY A 186 -7.95 11.40 -25.89
CA GLY A 186 -9.17 12.20 -25.69
C GLY A 186 -9.73 12.10 -24.27
N LEU A 187 -9.65 10.93 -23.63
CA LEU A 187 -10.05 10.76 -22.25
C LEU A 187 -9.08 11.50 -21.30
N ALA A 188 -7.78 11.35 -21.50
CA ALA A 188 -6.74 11.99 -20.72
C ALA A 188 -6.82 13.53 -20.79
N GLN A 189 -7.05 14.08 -21.97
CA GLN A 189 -7.24 15.52 -22.17
C GLN A 189 -8.44 16.05 -21.38
N ARG A 190 -9.56 15.32 -21.35
CA ARG A 190 -10.75 15.73 -20.59
C ARG A 190 -10.60 15.59 -19.09
N ALA A 191 -9.92 14.53 -18.64
CA ALA A 191 -9.83 14.20 -17.22
C ALA A 191 -8.68 14.95 -16.53
N PHE A 192 -7.56 15.18 -17.22
CA PHE A 192 -6.32 15.66 -16.61
C PHE A 192 -5.75 16.93 -17.29
N GLY A 193 -6.35 17.38 -18.39
CA GLY A 193 -5.86 18.53 -19.16
C GLY A 193 -4.61 18.25 -20.03
N ASP A 194 -4.09 17.02 -20.00
CA ASP A 194 -2.94 16.55 -20.80
C ASP A 194 -3.34 15.28 -21.55
N GLY A 195 -3.39 15.37 -22.90
CA GLY A 195 -3.71 14.25 -23.78
C GLY A 195 -2.53 13.37 -24.15
N ALA A 196 -1.35 13.57 -23.55
CA ALA A 196 -0.17 12.77 -23.84
C ALA A 196 -0.39 11.32 -23.39
N VAL A 197 0.00 10.37 -24.27
CA VAL A 197 -0.09 8.93 -24.03
C VAL A 197 1.23 8.24 -24.34
N TYR A 198 1.42 7.05 -23.80
CA TYR A 198 2.55 6.17 -24.07
C TYR A 198 2.09 4.73 -24.19
N CYS A 199 2.92 3.86 -24.77
CA CYS A 199 2.70 2.43 -24.85
C CYS A 199 3.59 1.69 -23.86
N GLU A 200 3.07 0.58 -23.30
CA GLU A 200 3.82 -0.30 -22.42
C GLU A 200 3.42 -1.75 -22.68
N LYS A 201 4.37 -2.68 -22.58
CA LYS A 201 4.11 -4.12 -22.75
C LYS A 201 3.02 -4.57 -21.78
N TYR A 202 2.04 -5.33 -22.27
CA TYR A 202 1.04 -5.96 -21.42
C TYR A 202 1.50 -7.33 -20.96
N VAL A 203 1.42 -7.58 -19.68
CA VAL A 203 1.70 -8.87 -19.04
C VAL A 203 0.37 -9.56 -18.75
N ARG A 204 0.12 -10.71 -19.41
CA ARG A 204 -1.17 -11.41 -19.32
C ARG A 204 -1.42 -12.04 -17.95
N ARG A 205 -0.39 -12.65 -17.39
CA ARG A 205 -0.46 -13.35 -16.09
C ARG A 205 0.44 -12.66 -15.08
N ALA A 206 0.01 -11.45 -14.73
CA ALA A 206 0.75 -10.60 -13.83
C ALA A 206 0.43 -10.91 -12.37
N ARG A 207 1.48 -10.98 -11.54
CA ARG A 207 1.37 -10.85 -10.09
C ARG A 207 1.92 -9.50 -9.64
N HIS A 208 1.36 -8.99 -8.58
CA HIS A 208 1.87 -7.82 -7.89
C HIS A 208 2.73 -8.30 -6.72
N VAL A 209 4.04 -8.22 -6.90
CA VAL A 209 5.01 -8.58 -5.87
C VAL A 209 5.79 -7.33 -5.51
N GLU A 210 6.09 -7.16 -4.23
CA GLU A 210 6.77 -5.96 -3.74
C GLU A 210 7.82 -6.30 -2.70
N VAL A 211 8.85 -5.46 -2.57
CA VAL A 211 9.94 -5.64 -1.62
C VAL A 211 9.94 -4.53 -0.59
N GLN A 212 9.88 -4.89 0.68
CA GLN A 212 10.06 -3.95 1.79
C GLN A 212 11.53 -3.58 1.91
N VAL A 213 11.83 -2.29 1.86
CA VAL A 213 13.18 -1.76 2.12
C VAL A 213 13.18 -0.85 3.34
N PHE A 214 14.37 -0.70 3.94
CA PHE A 214 14.66 0.33 4.93
C PHE A 214 16.00 0.98 4.59
N GLY A 215 15.99 2.28 4.34
CA GLY A 215 17.17 3.08 4.07
C GLY A 215 17.61 3.88 5.29
N PHE A 216 18.89 4.18 5.37
CA PHE A 216 19.49 4.92 6.49
C PHE A 216 19.83 6.37 6.15
N GLY A 217 19.47 6.84 4.94
CA GLY A 217 19.71 8.21 4.48
C GLY A 217 21.18 8.55 4.16
N ASP A 218 22.08 7.56 4.21
CA ASP A 218 23.54 7.69 4.06
C ASP A 218 24.11 6.77 2.97
N GLY A 219 23.29 6.23 2.07
CA GLY A 219 23.68 5.29 1.03
C GLY A 219 23.63 3.83 1.45
N ARG A 220 23.29 3.53 2.72
CA ARG A 220 23.02 2.17 3.17
C ARG A 220 21.53 1.88 3.10
N ALA A 221 21.18 0.65 2.75
CA ALA A 221 19.80 0.14 2.80
C ALA A 221 19.80 -1.37 2.98
N VAL A 222 18.72 -1.89 3.51
CA VAL A 222 18.42 -3.33 3.67
C VAL A 222 17.04 -3.64 3.13
N HIS A 223 16.80 -4.92 2.80
CA HIS A 223 15.46 -5.41 2.51
C HIS A 223 14.91 -6.26 3.67
N LEU A 224 13.59 -6.31 3.79
CA LEU A 224 12.86 -7.15 4.74
C LEU A 224 11.94 -8.14 4.00
N PHE A 225 12.46 -8.71 2.93
CA PHE A 225 11.78 -9.65 2.03
C PHE A 225 10.59 -9.05 1.27
N ASP A 226 9.89 -9.94 0.58
CA ASP A 226 8.86 -9.64 -0.38
C ASP A 226 7.45 -9.90 0.18
N ARG A 227 6.47 -9.31 -0.49
CA ARG A 227 5.04 -9.57 -0.29
C ARG A 227 4.38 -9.84 -1.64
N ASP A 228 3.36 -10.70 -1.64
CA ASP A 228 2.41 -10.78 -2.74
C ASP A 228 1.15 -9.99 -2.43
N CYS A 229 0.78 -9.12 -3.36
CA CYS A 229 -0.39 -8.25 -3.28
C CYS A 229 -1.30 -8.44 -4.48
N SER A 230 -1.29 -9.62 -5.10
CA SER A 230 -2.00 -9.88 -6.36
C SER A 230 -3.52 -9.92 -6.20
N VAL A 231 -4.02 -10.34 -5.03
CA VAL A 231 -5.48 -10.39 -4.80
C VAL A 231 -6.00 -8.98 -4.55
N GLN A 232 -6.51 -8.36 -5.60
CA GLN A 232 -6.91 -6.96 -5.59
C GLN A 232 -8.23 -6.73 -6.34
N ARG A 233 -8.93 -5.68 -5.96
CA ARG A 233 -10.15 -5.21 -6.57
C ARG A 233 -9.92 -3.83 -7.18
N ARG A 234 -10.01 -3.72 -8.53
CA ARG A 234 -9.80 -2.43 -9.22
C ARG A 234 -8.51 -1.73 -8.78
N HIS A 235 -7.40 -2.48 -8.72
CA HIS A 235 -6.09 -2.04 -8.25
C HIS A 235 -6.01 -1.71 -6.74
N GLN A 236 -7.04 -2.03 -5.96
CA GLN A 236 -7.00 -1.95 -4.50
C GLN A 236 -6.71 -3.33 -3.93
N LYS A 237 -5.64 -3.47 -3.19
CA LYS A 237 -5.23 -4.71 -2.52
C LYS A 237 -6.30 -5.14 -1.51
N VAL A 238 -6.56 -6.44 -1.39
CA VAL A 238 -7.61 -7.02 -0.54
C VAL A 238 -7.07 -8.12 0.37
N ILE A 239 -6.16 -8.95 -0.17
CA ILE A 239 -5.40 -9.94 0.59
C ILE A 239 -3.94 -9.80 0.19
N GLU A 240 -3.06 -9.76 1.19
CA GLU A 240 -1.62 -9.68 1.02
C GLU A 240 -0.95 -10.77 1.85
N GLU A 241 0.20 -11.24 1.38
CA GLU A 241 0.94 -12.27 2.10
C GLU A 241 2.47 -12.07 2.02
N ALA A 242 3.18 -12.47 3.04
CA ALA A 242 4.63 -12.51 3.12
C ALA A 242 5.08 -13.94 3.53
N VAL A 243 6.00 -14.52 2.77
CA VAL A 243 6.59 -14.05 1.53
C VAL A 243 5.73 -14.46 0.33
N ALA A 244 5.97 -13.87 -0.86
CA ALA A 244 5.23 -14.22 -2.08
C ALA A 244 5.35 -15.74 -2.37
N PRO A 245 4.22 -16.48 -2.41
CA PRO A 245 4.24 -17.92 -2.60
C PRO A 245 4.63 -18.29 -4.03
N GLY A 246 5.34 -19.40 -4.20
CA GLY A 246 5.70 -19.93 -5.53
C GLY A 246 6.72 -19.09 -6.30
N LEU A 247 7.28 -18.06 -5.71
CA LEU A 247 8.42 -17.32 -6.26
C LEU A 247 9.70 -18.12 -5.98
N ASP A 248 10.48 -18.43 -7.02
CA ASP A 248 11.76 -19.13 -6.82
C ASP A 248 12.78 -18.27 -6.08
N GLU A 249 13.70 -18.93 -5.39
CA GLU A 249 14.68 -18.24 -4.53
C GLU A 249 15.59 -17.30 -5.32
N GLY A 250 15.99 -17.68 -6.54
CA GLY A 250 16.84 -16.85 -7.40
C GLY A 250 16.16 -15.54 -7.77
N THR A 251 14.90 -15.60 -8.22
CA THR A 251 14.08 -14.43 -8.55
C THR A 251 13.85 -13.55 -7.31
N ARG A 252 13.51 -14.15 -6.16
CA ARG A 252 13.35 -13.41 -4.89
C ARG A 252 14.62 -12.65 -4.51
N ASN A 253 15.75 -13.32 -4.53
CA ASN A 253 17.03 -12.73 -4.17
C ASN A 253 17.40 -11.58 -5.10
N GLU A 254 17.14 -11.73 -6.40
CA GLU A 254 17.40 -10.68 -7.38
C GLU A 254 16.46 -9.48 -7.19
N MET A 255 15.15 -9.70 -6.96
CA MET A 255 14.22 -8.63 -6.64
C MET A 255 14.64 -7.85 -5.39
N CYS A 256 15.04 -8.57 -4.34
CA CYS A 256 15.55 -7.96 -3.10
C CYS A 256 16.82 -7.17 -3.35
N ARG A 257 17.77 -7.71 -4.13
CA ARG A 257 19.03 -7.06 -4.47
C ARG A 257 18.80 -5.73 -5.22
N VAL A 258 18.05 -5.76 -6.32
CA VAL A 258 17.83 -4.54 -7.11
C VAL A 258 17.01 -3.50 -6.34
N SER A 259 16.15 -3.94 -5.42
CA SER A 259 15.41 -3.04 -4.53
C SER A 259 16.34 -2.30 -3.56
N VAL A 260 17.30 -2.99 -2.99
CA VAL A 260 18.32 -2.38 -2.13
C VAL A 260 19.20 -1.43 -2.93
N ASP A 261 19.59 -1.81 -4.15
CA ASP A 261 20.43 -0.97 -5.01
C ASP A 261 19.70 0.32 -5.43
N LEU A 262 18.38 0.26 -5.73
CA LEU A 262 17.57 1.45 -5.98
C LEU A 262 17.47 2.33 -4.72
N ALA A 263 17.21 1.75 -3.57
CA ALA A 263 17.13 2.51 -2.32
C ALA A 263 18.46 3.21 -1.98
N ARG A 264 19.59 2.54 -2.21
CA ARG A 264 20.95 3.10 -2.05
C ARG A 264 21.20 4.25 -3.01
N SER A 265 20.86 4.09 -4.29
CA SER A 265 21.13 5.09 -5.34
C SER A 265 20.44 6.43 -5.08
N CYS A 266 19.30 6.42 -4.42
CA CYS A 266 18.55 7.65 -4.04
C CYS A 266 18.77 8.08 -2.57
N ASN A 267 19.75 7.50 -1.85
CA ASN A 267 19.97 7.75 -0.42
C ASN A 267 18.68 7.70 0.40
N TYR A 268 17.91 6.64 0.18
CA TYR A 268 16.61 6.46 0.80
C TYR A 268 16.68 6.49 2.32
N ASP A 269 15.64 7.05 2.95
CA ASP A 269 15.62 7.29 4.40
C ASP A 269 14.31 6.78 5.00
N GLY A 270 14.38 5.83 5.94
CA GLY A 270 13.25 5.16 6.57
C GLY A 270 12.68 3.98 5.77
N ALA A 271 11.45 3.57 6.12
CA ALA A 271 10.76 2.47 5.45
C ALA A 271 10.18 2.89 4.11
N GLY A 272 10.34 2.05 3.10
CA GLY A 272 9.77 2.20 1.76
C GLY A 272 9.51 0.85 1.11
N THR A 273 8.78 0.85 0.00
CA THR A 273 8.43 -0.37 -0.72
C THR A 273 8.63 -0.17 -2.21
N ILE A 274 9.30 -1.11 -2.86
CA ILE A 274 9.43 -1.16 -4.31
C ILE A 274 8.45 -2.19 -4.83
N GLU A 275 7.52 -1.76 -5.68
CA GLU A 275 6.49 -2.58 -6.28
C GLU A 275 6.91 -3.07 -7.66
N PHE A 276 6.64 -4.34 -7.94
CA PHE A 276 6.96 -5.01 -9.19
C PHE A 276 5.74 -5.70 -9.78
N LEU A 277 5.70 -5.70 -11.10
CA LEU A 277 4.88 -6.63 -11.87
C LEU A 277 5.73 -7.89 -12.14
N TYR A 278 5.33 -9.02 -11.60
CA TYR A 278 5.96 -10.31 -11.88
C TYR A 278 5.16 -11.06 -12.95
N ASP A 279 5.83 -11.49 -14.01
CA ASP A 279 5.23 -12.24 -15.10
C ASP A 279 5.39 -13.75 -14.86
N GLU A 280 4.29 -14.44 -14.62
CA GLU A 280 4.27 -15.89 -14.39
C GLU A 280 4.71 -16.72 -15.61
N GLU A 281 4.65 -16.16 -16.82
CA GLU A 281 5.03 -16.88 -18.04
C GLU A 281 6.53 -16.78 -18.29
N SER A 282 7.09 -15.58 -18.28
CA SER A 282 8.52 -15.37 -18.52
C SER A 282 9.38 -15.51 -17.27
N LYS A 283 8.75 -15.52 -16.08
CA LYS A 283 9.42 -15.42 -14.77
C LYS A 283 10.22 -14.13 -14.58
N GLY A 284 9.98 -13.14 -15.44
CA GLY A 284 10.55 -11.80 -15.34
C GLY A 284 9.78 -10.94 -14.34
N PHE A 285 10.47 -9.95 -13.79
CA PHE A 285 9.84 -8.93 -12.93
C PHE A 285 10.22 -7.54 -13.40
N PHE A 286 9.31 -6.58 -13.21
CA PHE A 286 9.46 -5.25 -13.75
C PHE A 286 8.98 -4.20 -12.74
N PHE A 287 9.78 -3.15 -12.56
CA PHE A 287 9.45 -2.03 -11.69
C PHE A 287 8.11 -1.39 -12.05
N LEU A 288 7.27 -1.20 -11.06
CA LEU A 288 6.02 -0.42 -11.17
C LEU A 288 6.18 0.96 -10.57
N GLU A 289 6.46 1.01 -9.28
CA GLU A 289 6.62 2.25 -8.52
C GLU A 289 7.36 2.02 -7.20
N MET A 290 7.76 3.10 -6.55
CA MET A 290 8.28 3.07 -5.19
C MET A 290 7.37 3.89 -4.29
N ASN A 291 6.80 3.24 -3.28
CA ASN A 291 6.05 3.92 -2.24
C ASN A 291 7.00 4.44 -1.16
N THR A 292 7.05 5.76 -1.01
CA THR A 292 7.98 6.47 -0.13
C THR A 292 7.45 6.64 1.29
N ARG A 293 6.79 5.61 1.81
CA ARG A 293 6.09 5.57 3.10
C ARG A 293 5.95 4.14 3.61
N ILE A 294 5.47 4.00 4.83
CA ILE A 294 4.95 2.71 5.31
C ILE A 294 3.70 2.33 4.50
N GLN A 295 3.50 1.04 4.26
CA GLN A 295 2.30 0.53 3.58
C GLN A 295 1.29 -0.07 4.55
N VAL A 296 0.04 -0.25 4.08
CA VAL A 296 -1.04 -0.87 4.86
C VAL A 296 -0.61 -2.26 5.31
N GLU A 297 -0.05 -3.04 4.41
CA GLU A 297 0.35 -4.44 4.52
C GLU A 297 1.71 -4.68 5.21
N HIS A 298 2.33 -3.64 5.79
CA HIS A 298 3.61 -3.78 6.49
C HIS A 298 3.57 -4.85 7.60
N GLY A 299 2.40 -5.10 8.16
CA GLY A 299 2.21 -6.02 9.27
C GLY A 299 2.57 -7.46 8.96
N VAL A 300 2.39 -7.94 7.72
CA VAL A 300 2.79 -9.30 7.33
C VAL A 300 4.31 -9.44 7.28
N THR A 301 5.03 -8.41 6.84
CA THR A 301 6.50 -8.37 6.92
C THR A 301 6.98 -8.39 8.37
N GLU A 302 6.36 -7.60 9.25
CA GLU A 302 6.70 -7.59 10.68
C GLU A 302 6.51 -8.96 11.32
N LEU A 303 5.44 -9.68 10.96
CA LEU A 303 5.15 -11.01 11.51
C LEU A 303 6.17 -12.07 11.08
N VAL A 304 6.65 -12.04 9.84
CA VAL A 304 7.63 -13.04 9.36
C VAL A 304 9.07 -12.69 9.71
N THR A 305 9.38 -11.40 9.98
CA THR A 305 10.75 -10.96 10.30
C THR A 305 10.98 -10.69 11.78
N GLY A 306 9.91 -10.46 12.55
CA GLY A 306 10.00 -10.02 13.94
C GLY A 306 10.42 -8.55 14.10
N VAL A 307 10.56 -7.79 13.00
CA VAL A 307 10.97 -6.37 13.03
C VAL A 307 9.74 -5.48 13.12
N ASP A 308 9.66 -4.60 14.12
CA ASP A 308 8.65 -3.53 14.19
C ASP A 308 9.11 -2.35 13.31
N LEU A 309 8.58 -2.27 12.08
CA LEU A 309 8.94 -1.24 11.10
C LEU A 309 8.59 0.18 11.56
N VAL A 310 7.45 0.34 12.24
CA VAL A 310 7.02 1.66 12.73
C VAL A 310 7.88 2.11 13.89
N ALA A 311 8.24 1.20 14.80
CA ALA A 311 9.19 1.52 15.86
C ALA A 311 10.57 1.87 15.30
N ALA A 312 11.05 1.11 14.30
CA ALA A 312 12.31 1.38 13.61
C ALA A 312 12.32 2.76 12.91
N GLN A 313 11.21 3.14 12.25
CA GLN A 313 11.07 4.49 11.67
C GLN A 313 11.18 5.58 12.73
N LEU A 314 10.52 5.40 13.87
CA LEU A 314 10.54 6.37 14.96
C LEU A 314 11.93 6.47 15.59
N GLU A 315 12.58 5.33 15.87
CA GLU A 315 13.94 5.31 16.43
C GLU A 315 14.95 5.97 15.51
N HIS A 316 14.89 5.64 14.23
CA HIS A 316 15.75 6.24 13.20
C HIS A 316 15.53 7.75 13.11
N ALA A 317 14.29 8.22 13.05
CA ALA A 317 13.96 9.65 13.03
C ALA A 317 14.40 10.41 14.28
N MET A 318 14.50 9.73 15.43
CA MET A 318 15.06 10.27 16.66
C MET A 318 16.61 10.26 16.70
N GLY A 319 17.27 9.81 15.63
CA GLY A 319 18.72 9.71 15.56
C GLY A 319 19.32 8.54 16.35
N ARG A 320 18.49 7.54 16.71
CA ARG A 320 18.98 6.30 17.35
C ARG A 320 19.61 5.38 16.28
N ASP A 321 20.66 4.68 16.64
CA ASP A 321 21.29 3.70 15.76
C ASP A 321 20.45 2.42 15.68
N VAL A 322 19.69 2.26 14.59
CA VAL A 322 18.90 1.06 14.30
C VAL A 322 19.67 0.06 13.41
N SER A 323 20.91 0.37 13.00
CA SER A 323 21.67 -0.46 12.07
C SER A 323 22.04 -1.84 12.62
N ARG A 324 22.06 -2.01 13.94
CA ARG A 324 22.31 -3.31 14.56
C ARG A 324 21.13 -4.26 14.47
N THR A 325 19.91 -3.76 14.64
CA THR A 325 18.67 -4.54 14.53
C THR A 325 18.22 -4.70 13.09
N LEU A 326 18.55 -3.73 12.24
CA LEU A 326 18.25 -3.70 10.81
C LEU A 326 19.52 -3.96 9.95
N SER A 327 20.45 -4.80 10.39
CA SER A 327 21.50 -5.29 9.49
C SER A 327 20.97 -6.44 8.63
N GLN A 328 21.39 -6.52 7.35
CA GLN A 328 20.91 -7.59 6.45
C GLN A 328 21.20 -8.98 7.02
N ASP A 329 22.34 -9.13 7.72
CA ASP A 329 22.71 -10.40 8.36
C ASP A 329 21.88 -10.74 9.60
N ALA A 330 21.24 -9.76 10.23
CA ALA A 330 20.34 -10.00 11.39
C ALA A 330 18.89 -10.27 10.98
N ILE A 331 18.45 -9.71 9.85
CA ILE A 331 17.08 -9.88 9.36
C ILE A 331 16.89 -11.31 8.86
N ARG A 332 15.95 -12.03 9.47
CA ARG A 332 15.58 -13.39 9.09
C ARG A 332 14.10 -13.42 8.75
N CYS A 333 13.73 -14.32 7.84
CA CYS A 333 12.34 -14.61 7.55
C CYS A 333 12.00 -16.01 8.03
N SER A 334 10.88 -16.17 8.74
CA SER A 334 10.38 -17.46 9.18
C SER A 334 8.87 -17.52 9.09
N GLY A 335 8.35 -18.73 8.80
CA GLY A 335 6.91 -18.94 8.69
C GLY A 335 6.28 -18.21 7.50
N HIS A 336 4.98 -17.95 7.62
CA HIS A 336 4.18 -17.26 6.60
C HIS A 336 3.11 -16.41 7.27
N ALA A 337 2.86 -15.21 6.75
CA ALA A 337 1.84 -14.31 7.24
C ALA A 337 0.91 -13.89 6.11
N ILE A 338 -0.39 -13.80 6.40
CA ILE A 338 -1.42 -13.35 5.45
C ILE A 338 -2.26 -12.27 6.13
N GLU A 339 -2.48 -11.17 5.43
CA GLU A 339 -3.37 -10.07 5.81
C GLU A 339 -4.64 -10.12 4.97
N ALA A 340 -5.78 -9.83 5.58
CA ALA A 340 -7.04 -9.53 4.90
C ALA A 340 -7.55 -8.18 5.33
N ARG A 341 -7.89 -7.32 4.36
CA ARG A 341 -8.48 -6.01 4.60
C ARG A 341 -9.99 -6.09 4.66
N ILE A 342 -10.57 -5.72 5.80
CA ILE A 342 -12.01 -5.66 5.98
C ILE A 342 -12.51 -4.26 5.59
N TYR A 343 -13.29 -4.21 4.52
CA TYR A 343 -13.90 -2.99 4.02
C TYR A 343 -15.40 -2.97 4.31
N ALA A 344 -15.94 -1.79 4.66
CA ALA A 344 -17.37 -1.53 4.72
C ALA A 344 -17.92 -1.34 3.29
N GLU A 345 -18.11 -2.43 2.56
CA GLU A 345 -18.55 -2.46 1.17
C GLU A 345 -19.36 -3.73 0.87
N ASP A 346 -20.16 -3.67 -0.19
CA ASP A 346 -20.95 -4.80 -0.68
C ASP A 346 -20.37 -5.34 -2.00
N PRO A 347 -19.67 -6.49 -1.97
CA PRO A 347 -19.11 -7.12 -3.17
C PRO A 347 -20.17 -7.50 -4.22
N ALA A 348 -21.38 -7.91 -3.79
CA ALA A 348 -22.47 -8.28 -4.70
C ALA A 348 -23.03 -7.06 -5.44
N ARG A 349 -22.89 -5.86 -4.88
CA ARG A 349 -23.30 -4.58 -5.48
C ARG A 349 -22.10 -3.80 -6.04
N ARG A 350 -21.19 -4.49 -6.73
CA ARG A 350 -19.99 -3.90 -7.36
C ARG A 350 -19.10 -3.14 -6.35
N TYR A 351 -18.97 -3.69 -5.13
CA TYR A 351 -18.16 -3.11 -4.06
C TYR A 351 -18.62 -1.69 -3.67
N MET A 352 -19.93 -1.45 -3.66
CA MET A 352 -20.46 -0.16 -3.23
C MET A 352 -20.15 0.06 -1.74
N PRO A 353 -19.60 1.22 -1.36
CA PRO A 353 -19.38 1.55 0.04
C PRO A 353 -20.68 1.48 0.85
N CYS A 354 -20.60 0.91 2.05
CA CYS A 354 -21.70 0.74 2.97
C CYS A 354 -21.43 1.48 4.28
N PRO A 355 -21.52 2.82 4.29
CA PRO A 355 -21.34 3.60 5.51
C PRO A 355 -22.45 3.29 6.53
N GLY A 356 -22.15 3.45 7.81
CA GLY A 356 -23.13 3.19 8.87
C GLY A 356 -22.47 3.10 10.24
N THR A 357 -23.27 2.86 11.26
CA THR A 357 -22.81 2.68 12.63
C THR A 357 -22.51 1.21 12.90
N ILE A 358 -21.32 0.91 13.37
CA ILE A 358 -20.93 -0.41 13.88
C ILE A 358 -21.57 -0.56 15.26
N SER A 359 -22.73 -1.20 15.35
CA SER A 359 -23.44 -1.38 16.63
C SER A 359 -22.73 -2.37 17.55
N ARG A 360 -22.05 -3.39 16.98
CA ARG A 360 -21.24 -4.38 17.69
C ARG A 360 -20.01 -4.75 16.89
N LEU A 361 -18.88 -4.79 17.57
CA LEU A 361 -17.59 -5.23 17.04
C LEU A 361 -16.94 -6.16 18.07
N GLU A 362 -16.83 -7.45 17.72
CA GLU A 362 -16.10 -8.44 18.52
C GLU A 362 -14.92 -8.98 17.72
N LEU A 363 -13.74 -8.79 18.27
CA LEU A 363 -12.49 -9.14 17.62
C LEU A 363 -12.05 -10.55 18.03
N PRO A 364 -11.71 -11.43 17.08
CA PRO A 364 -11.16 -12.73 17.38
C PRO A 364 -9.80 -12.60 18.07
N GLN A 365 -9.53 -13.52 18.99
CA GLN A 365 -8.23 -13.62 19.68
C GLN A 365 -7.63 -15.00 19.48
N GLY A 366 -6.32 -15.07 19.47
CA GLY A 366 -5.60 -16.35 19.38
C GLY A 366 -4.12 -16.18 19.04
N PRO A 367 -3.33 -17.24 19.24
CA PRO A 367 -1.90 -17.21 18.91
C PRO A 367 -1.70 -16.99 17.42
N GLY A 368 -0.74 -16.13 17.05
CA GLY A 368 -0.44 -15.81 15.67
C GLY A 368 -1.49 -14.97 14.94
N LEU A 369 -2.46 -14.36 15.67
CA LEU A 369 -3.38 -13.38 15.13
C LEU A 369 -2.95 -11.96 15.54
N ARG A 370 -3.03 -11.03 14.60
CA ARG A 370 -2.89 -9.60 14.83
C ARG A 370 -4.02 -8.86 14.13
N ILE A 371 -4.61 -7.89 14.81
CA ILE A 371 -5.68 -7.06 14.27
C ILE A 371 -5.31 -5.60 14.49
N ASP A 372 -5.25 -4.86 13.40
CA ASP A 372 -5.09 -3.41 13.43
C ASP A 372 -6.42 -2.75 12.99
N THR A 373 -7.04 -2.00 13.88
CA THR A 373 -8.30 -1.29 13.63
C THR A 373 -8.30 0.09 14.26
N GLY A 374 -9.02 1.00 13.62
CA GLY A 374 -9.34 2.33 14.13
C GLY A 374 -10.81 2.47 14.54
N PHE A 375 -11.54 1.34 14.72
CA PHE A 375 -12.96 1.31 15.05
C PHE A 375 -13.22 0.47 16.30
N ARG A 376 -14.39 0.71 16.91
CA ARG A 376 -14.94 -0.03 18.05
C ARG A 376 -16.47 -0.06 17.93
N SER A 377 -17.15 -0.80 18.80
CA SER A 377 -18.61 -0.72 18.91
C SER A 377 -19.02 0.73 19.16
N GLY A 378 -20.04 1.19 18.44
CA GLY A 378 -20.52 2.57 18.42
C GLY A 378 -19.82 3.49 17.42
N SER A 379 -18.74 3.06 16.77
CA SER A 379 -18.05 3.85 15.74
C SER A 379 -18.88 3.99 14.46
N VAL A 380 -18.76 5.13 13.78
CA VAL A 380 -19.42 5.42 12.50
C VAL A 380 -18.43 5.31 11.36
N VAL A 381 -18.72 4.45 10.38
CA VAL A 381 -18.03 4.45 9.09
C VAL A 381 -18.68 5.52 8.23
N THR A 382 -17.91 6.52 7.86
CA THR A 382 -18.39 7.69 7.10
C THR A 382 -18.08 7.57 5.61
N THR A 383 -18.66 8.44 4.80
CA THR A 383 -18.35 8.57 3.36
C THR A 383 -17.18 9.53 3.09
N PHE A 384 -16.58 10.11 4.12
CA PHE A 384 -15.51 11.10 3.96
C PHE A 384 -14.14 10.50 3.71
N TYR A 385 -13.93 9.25 4.14
CA TYR A 385 -12.63 8.57 4.12
C TYR A 385 -12.74 7.17 3.54
N ASP A 386 -11.61 6.50 3.42
CA ASP A 386 -11.53 5.11 2.98
C ASP A 386 -12.42 4.20 3.86
N PRO A 387 -13.21 3.29 3.28
CA PRO A 387 -14.12 2.41 4.01
C PRO A 387 -13.44 1.23 4.72
N MET A 388 -12.11 1.18 4.81
CA MET A 388 -11.39 0.13 5.53
C MET A 388 -11.64 0.23 7.03
N VAL A 389 -12.26 -0.81 7.60
CA VAL A 389 -12.58 -0.91 9.02
C VAL A 389 -11.39 -1.44 9.82
N MET A 390 -10.73 -2.45 9.28
CA MET A 390 -9.58 -3.11 9.91
C MET A 390 -8.82 -3.94 8.91
N LYS A 391 -7.66 -4.41 9.36
CA LYS A 391 -6.91 -5.50 8.75
C LYS A 391 -6.65 -6.59 9.78
N ILE A 392 -6.83 -7.83 9.35
CA ILE A 392 -6.57 -9.02 10.17
C ILE A 392 -5.40 -9.75 9.54
N MET A 393 -4.42 -10.08 10.34
CA MET A 393 -3.24 -10.81 9.93
C MET A 393 -3.16 -12.13 10.70
N ALA A 394 -2.83 -13.19 10.00
CA ALA A 394 -2.54 -14.49 10.59
C ALA A 394 -1.12 -14.93 10.22
N TYR A 395 -0.37 -15.38 11.21
CA TYR A 395 0.98 -15.93 11.09
C TYR A 395 1.01 -17.39 11.52
N ALA A 396 1.70 -18.24 10.76
CA ALA A 396 1.91 -19.65 11.10
C ALA A 396 3.24 -20.18 10.55
N GLY A 397 3.58 -21.42 10.86
CA GLY A 397 4.78 -22.09 10.34
C GLY A 397 4.74 -22.38 8.85
N SER A 398 3.55 -22.48 8.28
CA SER A 398 3.32 -22.71 6.84
C SER A 398 2.21 -21.81 6.30
N ARG A 399 2.19 -21.62 4.96
CA ARG A 399 1.16 -20.85 4.26
C ARG A 399 -0.25 -21.39 4.50
N ILE A 400 -0.41 -22.71 4.40
CA ILE A 400 -1.73 -23.37 4.57
C ILE A 400 -2.25 -23.17 6.00
N GLU A 401 -1.40 -23.31 7.00
CA GLU A 401 -1.79 -23.04 8.40
C GLU A 401 -2.14 -21.56 8.62
N ALA A 402 -1.45 -20.63 7.95
CA ALA A 402 -1.78 -19.20 8.03
C ALA A 402 -3.15 -18.91 7.38
N ILE A 403 -3.44 -19.54 6.21
CA ILE A 403 -4.76 -19.47 5.56
C ILE A 403 -5.85 -19.98 6.50
N ASP A 404 -5.68 -21.17 7.07
CA ASP A 404 -6.68 -21.81 7.94
C ASP A 404 -6.90 -20.98 9.22
N ARG A 405 -5.83 -20.39 9.77
CA ARG A 405 -5.90 -19.50 10.94
C ARG A 405 -6.67 -18.20 10.62
N LEU A 406 -6.38 -17.58 9.48
CA LEU A 406 -7.10 -16.38 9.04
C LEU A 406 -8.57 -16.68 8.77
N GLN A 407 -8.86 -17.81 8.11
CA GLN A 407 -10.21 -18.30 7.87
C GLN A 407 -10.99 -18.45 9.19
N GLY A 408 -10.40 -19.13 10.17
CA GLY A 408 -10.99 -19.31 11.50
C GLY A 408 -11.17 -17.99 12.26
N ALA A 409 -10.30 -17.01 12.04
CA ALA A 409 -10.44 -15.67 12.61
C ALA A 409 -11.63 -14.92 11.97
N LEU A 410 -11.76 -14.97 10.64
CA LEU A 410 -12.87 -14.33 9.92
C LEU A 410 -14.25 -14.94 10.27
N GLN A 411 -14.30 -16.24 10.63
CA GLN A 411 -15.53 -16.89 11.11
C GLN A 411 -15.97 -16.38 12.48
N LYS A 412 -15.01 -16.02 13.33
CA LYS A 412 -15.26 -15.53 14.70
C LYS A 412 -15.39 -14.02 14.78
N LEU A 413 -15.04 -13.31 13.70
CA LEU A 413 -15.18 -11.86 13.64
C LEU A 413 -16.64 -11.48 13.55
N GLU A 414 -17.14 -10.67 14.47
CA GLU A 414 -18.49 -10.16 14.44
C GLU A 414 -18.48 -8.64 14.22
N ILE A 415 -19.12 -8.22 13.13
CA ILE A 415 -19.35 -6.80 12.80
C ILE A 415 -20.84 -6.65 12.49
N VAL A 416 -21.56 -5.93 13.34
CA VAL A 416 -23.00 -5.69 13.19
C VAL A 416 -23.25 -4.22 12.89
N GLY A 417 -24.22 -3.96 12.02
CA GLY A 417 -24.69 -2.61 11.68
C GLY A 417 -24.20 -2.08 10.32
N ILE A 418 -23.23 -2.74 9.72
CA ILE A 418 -22.72 -2.42 8.36
C ILE A 418 -22.54 -3.68 7.52
N THR A 419 -22.57 -3.53 6.21
CA THR A 419 -22.18 -4.60 5.28
C THR A 419 -20.67 -4.56 5.04
N THR A 420 -20.03 -5.73 4.98
CA THR A 420 -18.58 -5.86 4.78
C THR A 420 -18.26 -6.92 3.74
N ASN A 421 -17.01 -6.92 3.28
CA ASN A 421 -16.45 -7.89 2.33
C ASN A 421 -16.04 -9.23 2.96
N ILE A 422 -16.33 -9.51 4.23
CA ILE A 422 -15.87 -10.71 4.96
C ILE A 422 -16.21 -12.00 4.20
N LYS A 423 -17.41 -12.14 3.67
CA LYS A 423 -17.82 -13.33 2.93
C LYS A 423 -16.98 -13.56 1.68
N LEU A 424 -16.63 -12.48 0.97
CA LEU A 424 -15.72 -12.57 -0.19
C LEU A 424 -14.33 -13.04 0.26
N LEU A 425 -13.80 -12.50 1.35
CA LEU A 425 -12.49 -12.91 1.89
C LEU A 425 -12.47 -14.39 2.26
N GLN A 426 -13.52 -14.87 2.92
CA GLN A 426 -13.67 -16.28 3.27
C GLN A 426 -13.75 -17.16 2.01
N ALA A 427 -14.48 -16.73 0.98
CA ALA A 427 -14.55 -17.45 -0.29
C ALA A 427 -13.19 -17.51 -0.98
N VAL A 428 -12.43 -16.42 -1.02
CA VAL A 428 -11.05 -16.38 -1.57
C VAL A 428 -10.14 -17.34 -0.83
N LEU A 429 -10.10 -17.29 0.50
CA LEU A 429 -9.23 -18.15 1.33
C LEU A 429 -9.56 -19.65 1.19
N SER A 430 -10.81 -19.98 0.88
CA SER A 430 -11.26 -21.36 0.62
C SER A 430 -11.03 -21.80 -0.83
N HIS A 431 -10.83 -20.84 -1.75
CA HIS A 431 -10.76 -21.13 -3.18
C HIS A 431 -9.55 -22.00 -3.54
N PRO A 432 -9.72 -23.11 -4.30
CA PRO A 432 -8.61 -24.03 -4.62
C PRO A 432 -7.42 -23.35 -5.30
N ALA A 433 -7.66 -22.38 -6.20
CA ALA A 433 -6.60 -21.65 -6.88
C ALA A 433 -5.80 -20.79 -5.91
N PHE A 434 -6.45 -20.11 -4.94
CA PHE A 434 -5.76 -19.34 -3.91
C PHE A 434 -4.90 -20.24 -3.02
N ARG A 435 -5.46 -21.34 -2.54
CA ARG A 435 -4.74 -22.33 -1.71
C ARG A 435 -3.55 -22.95 -2.44
N ALA A 436 -3.67 -23.16 -3.76
CA ALA A 436 -2.60 -23.63 -4.63
C ALA A 436 -1.61 -22.55 -5.08
N ALA A 437 -1.69 -21.32 -4.52
CA ALA A 437 -0.84 -20.18 -4.88
C ALA A 437 -0.90 -19.79 -6.37
N LYS A 438 -2.01 -20.05 -7.05
CA LYS A 438 -2.26 -19.60 -8.43
C LYS A 438 -2.85 -18.20 -8.38
N LEU A 439 -1.99 -17.21 -8.16
CA LEU A 439 -2.35 -15.83 -7.94
C LEU A 439 -2.13 -14.99 -9.20
N SER A 440 -2.97 -13.97 -9.39
CA SER A 440 -2.82 -12.96 -10.43
C SER A 440 -3.57 -11.69 -10.07
N THR A 441 -3.23 -10.57 -10.69
CA THR A 441 -3.90 -9.28 -10.42
C THR A 441 -5.37 -9.25 -10.86
N ASP A 442 -5.78 -10.18 -11.69
CA ASP A 442 -7.16 -10.40 -12.15
C ASP A 442 -7.89 -11.53 -11.40
N PHE A 443 -7.31 -12.08 -10.33
CA PHE A 443 -7.86 -13.22 -9.58
C PHE A 443 -9.33 -13.06 -9.23
N LEU A 444 -9.73 -11.91 -8.65
CA LEU A 444 -11.11 -11.68 -8.25
C LEU A 444 -12.06 -11.55 -9.44
N VAL A 445 -11.58 -11.06 -10.57
CA VAL A 445 -12.37 -10.94 -11.81
C VAL A 445 -12.54 -12.31 -12.46
N THR A 446 -11.46 -13.07 -12.56
CA THR A 446 -11.44 -14.41 -13.16
C THR A 446 -12.35 -15.40 -12.44
N HIS A 447 -12.40 -15.31 -11.10
CA HIS A 447 -13.19 -16.22 -10.26
C HIS A 447 -14.47 -15.59 -9.69
N GLN A 448 -14.92 -14.45 -10.25
CA GLN A 448 -16.00 -13.65 -9.67
C GLN A 448 -17.28 -14.47 -9.43
N ASP A 449 -17.71 -15.28 -10.40
CA ASP A 449 -18.95 -16.04 -10.32
C ASP A 449 -18.89 -17.11 -9.21
N GLU A 450 -17.72 -17.77 -9.03
CA GLU A 450 -17.52 -18.74 -7.97
C GLU A 450 -17.48 -18.07 -6.58
N LEU A 451 -16.76 -16.95 -6.45
CA LEU A 451 -16.54 -16.23 -5.20
C LEU A 451 -17.82 -15.54 -4.68
N LEU A 452 -18.70 -15.07 -5.57
CA LEU A 452 -19.94 -14.39 -5.21
C LEU A 452 -21.17 -15.31 -5.23
N SER A 453 -21.04 -16.58 -5.62
CA SER A 453 -22.15 -17.55 -5.61
C SER A 453 -22.60 -17.89 -4.19
N PRO A 454 -23.89 -18.24 -3.99
CA PRO A 454 -24.36 -18.77 -2.71
C PRO A 454 -23.59 -19.99 -2.23
N ALA A 455 -23.15 -20.87 -3.16
CA ALA A 455 -22.36 -22.04 -2.85
C ALA A 455 -20.92 -21.67 -2.37
N GLY A 456 -20.27 -20.70 -2.99
CA GLY A 456 -18.97 -20.19 -2.54
C GLY A 456 -19.04 -19.52 -1.16
N GLN A 457 -20.22 -19.00 -0.79
CA GLN A 457 -20.47 -18.39 0.52
C GLN A 457 -20.97 -19.39 1.57
N THR A 458 -21.31 -20.63 1.19
CA THR A 458 -21.94 -21.64 2.07
C THR A 458 -20.95 -22.74 2.51
N VAL A 459 -19.71 -22.76 2.02
CA VAL A 459 -18.71 -23.81 2.35
C VAL A 459 -18.29 -23.82 3.84
N LEU A 460 -18.98 -23.04 4.69
CA LEU A 460 -18.63 -22.84 6.11
C LEU A 460 -19.88 -22.74 7.01
N ALA A 461 -20.75 -23.74 6.98
CA ALA A 461 -21.69 -24.00 8.07
C ALA A 461 -21.17 -25.12 8.98
#